data_eb879c9fe3e03aec35f95c308b42ccbf
#
_entry.id   eb879c9fe3e03aec35f95c308b42ccbf
#
_cell.length_a   1.000
_cell.length_b   1.000
_cell.length_c   1.000
_cell.angle_alpha   90.00
_cell.angle_beta   90.00
_cell.angle_gamma   90.00
#
_symmetry.space_group_name_H-M   'P 1'
#
loop_
_entity.id
_entity.type
_entity.pdbx_description
1 polymer ?
#
loop_
_entity_poly.entity_id
_entity_poly.type
_entity_poly.pdbx_seq_one_letter_code
_entity_poly.pdbx_strand_id
1 'polypeptide(L)'
;MSSNTYTRLLWRGDGYSQLPQGQRIEVSCYKEHKFLQALLQLYQSRGIALEQDEPPDLEAEVKQLGRSLQLPLGRCWKLSHELRWALRAAQSAPPACSSSAEPTFHIFDYAHSQGPLASQLEQALIQHGFSPSPPDRRCQLLVPLGSQVLPPRLNSYFLQQNFNFLPVLARDGGWLIGPLTVPGLSQCSTCLDLYRSEADPAWPTLATQLLCQPVAASSQSVATHCINIVAQVASSFFSGSEHWLGRYLEFSQTDLVGFSQVLSPHPECGCGGLQLLEPIRPVAAPKKLEATQTLEASKGLETPGAVAA
;
A
#
# COMPACT_ATOMS: atom_id res chain seq x y z
N MET A 1 -0.16 21.29 -21.05
CA MET A 1 -1.57 21.15 -20.60
C MET A 1 -1.52 20.35 -19.31
N SER A 2 -1.59 21.03 -18.16
CA SER A 2 -1.48 20.39 -16.85
C SER A 2 -2.72 19.53 -16.61
N SER A 3 -2.53 18.24 -16.43
CA SER A 3 -3.58 17.31 -16.04
C SER A 3 -4.12 17.76 -14.68
N ASN A 4 -5.36 18.19 -14.67
CA ASN A 4 -6.09 18.56 -13.47
C ASN A 4 -6.34 17.27 -12.66
N THR A 5 -5.41 16.93 -11.81
CA THR A 5 -5.54 15.78 -10.90
C THR A 5 -6.68 16.12 -9.94
N TYR A 6 -7.81 15.44 -10.06
CA TYR A 6 -8.95 15.60 -9.16
C TYR A 6 -8.55 15.23 -7.74
N THR A 7 -8.15 16.23 -6.98
CA THR A 7 -7.84 16.07 -5.58
C THR A 7 -9.15 16.06 -4.80
N ARG A 8 -9.46 14.96 -4.12
CA ARG A 8 -10.63 14.86 -3.25
C ARG A 8 -10.19 15.08 -1.81
N LEU A 9 -11.05 15.69 -1.02
CA LEU A 9 -10.85 15.78 0.42
C LEU A 9 -11.75 14.73 1.09
N LEU A 10 -11.13 13.87 1.91
CA LEU A 10 -11.81 12.77 2.58
C LEU A 10 -12.11 13.16 4.03
N TRP A 11 -13.33 12.88 4.50
CA TRP A 11 -13.73 13.02 5.90
C TRP A 11 -13.34 11.76 6.67
N ARG A 12 -12.57 11.90 7.77
CA ARG A 12 -12.12 10.76 8.56
C ARG A 12 -13.00 10.45 9.78
N GLY A 13 -13.77 11.44 10.26
CA GLY A 13 -14.57 11.28 11.47
C GLY A 13 -13.78 11.40 12.79
N ASP A 14 -12.46 11.40 12.74
CA ASP A 14 -11.55 11.48 13.90
C ASP A 14 -11.02 12.90 14.17
N GLY A 15 -11.70 13.92 13.65
CA GLY A 15 -11.27 15.31 13.77
C GLY A 15 -10.35 15.79 12.65
N TYR A 16 -10.22 15.01 11.56
CA TYR A 16 -9.38 15.38 10.42
C TYR A 16 -10.10 15.26 9.09
N SER A 17 -9.72 16.15 8.16
CA SER A 17 -9.92 16.00 6.72
C SER A 17 -8.59 15.64 6.07
N GLN A 18 -8.60 14.76 5.10
CA GLN A 18 -7.37 14.23 4.49
C GLN A 18 -7.40 14.36 2.97
N LEU A 19 -6.28 14.82 2.39
CA LEU A 19 -6.03 14.74 0.95
C LEU A 19 -5.61 13.32 0.56
N PRO A 20 -5.84 12.87 -0.70
CA PRO A 20 -5.45 11.54 -1.17
C PRO A 20 -3.96 11.24 -0.98
N GLN A 21 -3.11 12.28 -1.08
CA GLN A 21 -1.67 12.19 -0.88
C GLN A 21 -1.26 12.10 0.60
N GLY A 22 -2.25 12.09 1.52
CA GLY A 22 -2.04 11.82 2.92
C GLY A 22 -1.99 13.02 3.85
N GLN A 23 -1.87 14.24 3.33
CA GLN A 23 -1.86 15.44 4.16
C GLN A 23 -3.19 15.57 4.90
N ARG A 24 -3.10 15.88 6.20
CA ARG A 24 -4.25 16.03 7.09
C ARG A 24 -4.45 17.47 7.49
N ILE A 25 -5.71 17.84 7.62
CA ILE A 25 -6.13 19.15 8.09
C ILE A 25 -7.06 18.90 9.28
N GLU A 26 -6.72 19.46 10.41
CA GLU A 26 -7.54 19.35 11.62
C GLU A 26 -8.86 20.11 11.45
N VAL A 27 -9.97 19.43 11.74
CA VAL A 27 -11.31 19.98 11.65
C VAL A 27 -12.10 19.61 12.88
N SER A 28 -12.81 20.58 13.46
CA SER A 28 -13.59 20.38 14.68
C SER A 28 -14.98 19.79 14.42
N CYS A 29 -15.47 19.90 13.18
CA CYS A 29 -16.80 19.40 12.82
C CYS A 29 -16.94 19.21 11.30
N TYR A 30 -18.01 18.51 10.91
CA TYR A 30 -18.32 18.24 9.50
C TYR A 30 -18.58 19.52 8.67
N LYS A 31 -19.01 20.64 9.30
CA LYS A 31 -19.15 21.92 8.58
C LYS A 31 -17.81 22.44 8.08
N GLU A 32 -16.75 22.30 8.86
CA GLU A 32 -15.39 22.68 8.46
C GLU A 32 -14.86 21.79 7.32
N HIS A 33 -15.16 20.48 7.35
CA HIS A 33 -14.87 19.61 6.21
C HIS A 33 -15.58 20.07 4.93
N LYS A 34 -16.88 20.42 5.01
CA LYS A 34 -17.62 20.96 3.86
C LYS A 34 -17.04 22.28 3.37
N PHE A 35 -16.58 23.14 4.28
CA PHE A 35 -15.89 24.38 3.93
C PHE A 35 -14.61 24.09 3.11
N LEU A 36 -13.76 23.21 3.60
CA LEU A 36 -12.54 22.80 2.90
C LEU A 36 -12.84 22.18 1.53
N GLN A 37 -13.89 21.38 1.44
CA GLN A 37 -14.30 20.73 0.19
C GLN A 37 -14.77 21.75 -0.86
N ALA A 38 -15.58 22.72 -0.45
CA ALA A 38 -16.04 23.79 -1.33
C ALA A 38 -14.88 24.72 -1.74
N LEU A 39 -13.97 25.02 -0.83
CA LEU A 39 -12.78 25.82 -1.10
C LEU A 39 -11.84 25.10 -2.08
N LEU A 40 -11.67 23.79 -1.94
CA LEU A 40 -10.89 22.97 -2.87
C LEU A 40 -11.48 22.99 -4.28
N GLN A 41 -12.81 22.85 -4.40
CA GLN A 41 -13.51 22.96 -5.68
C GLN A 41 -13.32 24.34 -6.32
N LEU A 42 -13.32 25.40 -5.52
CA LEU A 42 -13.07 26.76 -5.96
C LEU A 42 -11.66 26.91 -6.53
N TYR A 43 -10.64 26.39 -5.84
CA TYR A 43 -9.27 26.40 -6.34
C TYR A 43 -9.14 25.66 -7.67
N GLN A 44 -9.81 24.52 -7.79
CA GLN A 44 -9.80 23.72 -9.01
C GLN A 44 -10.50 24.41 -10.19
N SER A 45 -11.70 24.97 -9.94
CA SER A 45 -12.51 25.62 -11.00
C SER A 45 -11.86 26.87 -11.57
N ARG A 46 -11.07 27.58 -10.74
CA ARG A 46 -10.39 28.82 -11.16
C ARG A 46 -8.95 28.61 -11.58
N GLY A 47 -8.42 27.39 -11.45
CA GLY A 47 -7.01 27.13 -11.77
C GLY A 47 -6.05 27.98 -10.93
N ILE A 48 -6.38 28.24 -9.65
CA ILE A 48 -5.58 29.10 -8.78
C ILE A 48 -4.22 28.43 -8.55
N ALA A 49 -3.15 29.11 -8.96
CA ALA A 49 -1.79 28.69 -8.72
C ALA A 49 -1.48 28.77 -7.21
N LEU A 50 -1.10 27.66 -6.60
CA LEU A 50 -0.84 27.57 -5.16
C LEU A 50 0.44 28.32 -4.73
N GLU A 51 1.31 28.63 -5.69
CA GLU A 51 2.60 29.32 -5.47
C GLU A 51 2.47 30.84 -5.35
N GLN A 52 1.40 31.41 -5.85
CA GLN A 52 1.16 32.85 -5.82
C GLN A 52 0.44 33.29 -4.53
N ASP A 53 0.59 34.56 -4.14
CA ASP A 53 -0.20 35.14 -3.08
C ASP A 53 -1.69 35.07 -3.37
N GLU A 54 -2.51 35.04 -2.30
CA GLU A 54 -3.97 34.92 -2.46
C GLU A 54 -4.53 36.02 -3.35
N PRO A 55 -5.25 35.67 -4.43
CA PRO A 55 -5.91 36.67 -5.21
C PRO A 55 -6.95 37.40 -4.33
N PRO A 56 -7.06 38.73 -4.43
CA PRO A 56 -7.94 39.54 -3.58
C PRO A 56 -9.42 39.11 -3.66
N ASP A 57 -9.84 38.53 -4.79
CA ASP A 57 -11.20 38.02 -4.99
C ASP A 57 -11.51 36.78 -4.13
N LEU A 58 -10.49 36.03 -3.73
CA LEU A 58 -10.68 34.83 -2.91
C LEU A 58 -11.14 35.17 -1.49
N GLU A 59 -10.73 36.32 -0.98
CA GLU A 59 -11.13 36.80 0.35
C GLU A 59 -12.64 36.95 0.48
N ALA A 60 -13.29 37.51 -0.55
CA ALA A 60 -14.73 37.69 -0.55
C ALA A 60 -15.46 36.34 -0.54
N GLU A 61 -14.95 35.35 -1.27
CA GLU A 61 -15.55 34.02 -1.37
C GLU A 61 -15.33 33.18 -0.11
N VAL A 62 -14.15 33.25 0.51
CA VAL A 62 -13.86 32.61 1.81
C VAL A 62 -14.82 33.16 2.86
N LYS A 63 -15.06 34.51 2.90
CA LYS A 63 -16.02 35.14 3.79
C LYS A 63 -17.46 34.69 3.50
N GLN A 64 -17.84 34.63 2.24
CA GLN A 64 -19.18 34.21 1.84
C GLN A 64 -19.43 32.75 2.19
N LEU A 65 -18.48 31.87 1.89
CA LEU A 65 -18.56 30.44 2.20
C LEU A 65 -18.60 30.19 3.71
N GLY A 66 -17.77 30.90 4.49
CA GLY A 66 -17.79 30.84 5.95
C GLY A 66 -19.14 31.26 6.54
N ARG A 67 -19.73 32.34 6.03
CA ARG A 67 -21.08 32.78 6.45
C ARG A 67 -22.15 31.75 6.14
N SER A 68 -22.16 31.16 4.95
CA SER A 68 -23.14 30.15 4.54
C SER A 68 -23.12 28.90 5.42
N LEU A 69 -21.93 28.52 5.94
CA LEU A 69 -21.73 27.39 6.83
C LEU A 69 -21.74 27.76 8.33
N GLN A 70 -21.95 29.06 8.64
CA GLN A 70 -21.96 29.58 10.02
C GLN A 70 -20.63 29.31 10.76
N LEU A 71 -19.50 29.45 10.07
CA LEU A 71 -18.19 29.31 10.66
C LEU A 71 -17.59 30.65 11.05
N PRO A 72 -16.84 30.74 12.18
CA PRO A 72 -16.11 31.93 12.56
C PRO A 72 -15.08 32.33 11.50
N LEU A 73 -15.00 33.60 11.14
CA LEU A 73 -14.12 34.09 10.08
C LEU A 73 -12.65 33.72 10.30
N GLY A 74 -12.16 33.86 11.54
CA GLY A 74 -10.77 33.49 11.88
C GLY A 74 -10.50 32.00 11.67
N ARG A 75 -11.49 31.14 11.88
CA ARG A 75 -11.38 29.72 11.61
C ARG A 75 -11.35 29.42 10.09
N CYS A 76 -12.16 30.16 9.31
CA CYS A 76 -12.15 30.03 7.84
C CYS A 76 -10.77 30.37 7.26
N TRP A 77 -10.13 31.43 7.77
CA TRP A 77 -8.76 31.80 7.35
C TRP A 77 -7.73 30.76 7.71
N LYS A 78 -7.80 30.25 8.95
CA LYS A 78 -6.91 29.17 9.38
C LYS A 78 -7.03 27.94 8.47
N LEU A 79 -8.26 27.48 8.22
CA LEU A 79 -8.55 26.34 7.35
C LEU A 79 -8.11 26.59 5.89
N SER A 80 -8.31 27.80 5.37
CA SER A 80 -7.84 28.17 4.03
C SER A 80 -6.32 28.07 3.92
N HIS A 81 -5.60 28.57 4.89
CA HIS A 81 -4.15 28.54 4.95
C HIS A 81 -3.63 27.08 5.09
N GLU A 82 -4.24 26.29 5.97
CA GLU A 82 -3.89 24.86 6.14
C GLU A 82 -4.15 24.06 4.87
N LEU A 83 -5.26 24.30 4.17
CA LEU A 83 -5.55 23.64 2.89
C LEU A 83 -4.50 23.98 1.83
N ARG A 84 -4.12 25.26 1.70
CA ARG A 84 -3.09 25.67 0.75
C ARG A 84 -1.73 25.05 1.09
N TRP A 85 -1.36 25.04 2.35
CA TRP A 85 -0.13 24.39 2.79
C TRP A 85 -0.15 22.89 2.47
N ALA A 86 -1.24 22.20 2.79
CA ALA A 86 -1.41 20.78 2.50
C ALA A 86 -1.37 20.49 0.98
N LEU A 87 -1.97 21.35 0.15
CA LEU A 87 -1.93 21.22 -1.30
C LEU A 87 -0.52 21.46 -1.86
N ARG A 88 0.21 22.44 -1.34
CA ARG A 88 1.63 22.68 -1.70
C ARG A 88 2.50 21.49 -1.31
N ALA A 89 2.33 20.97 -0.11
CA ALA A 89 3.05 19.79 0.35
C ALA A 89 2.71 18.55 -0.50
N ALA A 90 1.44 18.41 -0.94
CA ALA A 90 1.01 17.36 -1.84
C ALA A 90 1.64 17.48 -3.25
N GLN A 91 1.84 18.70 -3.74
CA GLN A 91 2.52 18.95 -5.02
C GLN A 91 4.04 18.80 -4.91
N SER A 92 4.61 19.08 -3.73
CA SER A 92 6.03 18.91 -3.45
C SER A 92 6.38 17.47 -3.05
N ALA A 93 5.40 16.67 -2.62
CA ALA A 93 5.56 15.24 -2.50
C ALA A 93 5.80 14.69 -3.91
N PRO A 94 6.81 13.82 -4.11
CA PRO A 94 6.99 13.21 -5.41
C PRO A 94 5.66 12.55 -5.78
N PRO A 95 5.09 12.88 -6.95
CA PRO A 95 3.82 12.32 -7.36
C PRO A 95 3.96 10.81 -7.33
N ALA A 96 2.96 10.13 -6.77
CA ALA A 96 2.80 8.72 -7.07
C ALA A 96 2.76 8.62 -8.62
N CYS A 97 3.88 8.25 -9.23
CA CYS A 97 4.06 8.03 -10.67
C CYS A 97 3.69 9.17 -11.63
N SER A 98 4.37 10.33 -11.54
CA SER A 98 4.44 11.26 -12.67
C SER A 98 5.85 11.84 -12.82
N SER A 99 6.87 10.98 -12.78
CA SER A 99 8.18 11.36 -13.29
C SER A 99 8.30 10.87 -14.73
N SER A 100 8.95 11.65 -15.58
CA SER A 100 9.46 11.23 -16.88
C SER A 100 10.54 10.13 -16.77
N ALA A 101 10.79 9.61 -15.58
CA ALA A 101 11.61 8.46 -15.31
C ALA A 101 10.81 7.19 -15.62
N GLU A 102 11.46 6.23 -16.24
CA GLU A 102 10.89 4.90 -16.48
C GLU A 102 10.33 4.31 -15.18
N PRO A 103 9.10 3.72 -15.22
CA PRO A 103 8.50 3.09 -14.07
C PRO A 103 9.43 2.00 -13.50
N THR A 104 9.67 2.01 -12.19
CA THR A 104 10.61 1.11 -11.56
C THR A 104 9.93 0.13 -10.63
N PHE A 105 10.40 -1.13 -10.62
CA PHE A 105 9.89 -2.18 -9.76
C PHE A 105 11.01 -3.00 -9.13
N HIS A 106 10.66 -3.74 -8.06
CA HIS A 106 11.51 -4.74 -7.45
C HIS A 106 10.73 -5.98 -7.06
N ILE A 107 11.21 -7.15 -7.46
CA ILE A 107 10.65 -8.43 -7.01
C ILE A 107 11.42 -8.87 -5.77
N PHE A 108 10.70 -9.05 -4.68
CA PHE A 108 11.24 -9.49 -3.41
C PHE A 108 10.77 -10.91 -3.09
N ASP A 109 11.51 -11.92 -3.59
CA ASP A 109 11.23 -13.34 -3.30
C ASP A 109 11.74 -13.69 -1.88
N TYR A 110 10.87 -13.54 -0.88
CA TYR A 110 11.24 -13.80 0.51
C TYR A 110 11.19 -15.28 0.89
N ALA A 111 10.53 -16.10 0.10
CA ALA A 111 10.43 -17.55 0.35
C ALA A 111 11.53 -18.34 -0.36
N HIS A 112 12.24 -17.72 -1.32
CA HIS A 112 13.26 -18.35 -2.19
C HIS A 112 12.76 -19.64 -2.88
N SER A 113 11.47 -19.87 -2.88
CA SER A 113 10.82 -21.07 -3.42
C SER A 113 10.21 -20.84 -4.81
N GLN A 114 10.14 -19.59 -5.24
CA GLN A 114 9.47 -19.17 -6.47
C GLN A 114 10.45 -18.66 -7.54
N GLY A 115 11.72 -19.05 -7.47
CA GLY A 115 12.77 -18.56 -8.36
C GLY A 115 12.42 -18.56 -9.86
N PRO A 116 11.89 -19.66 -10.44
CA PRO A 116 11.48 -19.68 -11.85
C PRO A 116 10.36 -18.67 -12.15
N LEU A 117 9.38 -18.51 -11.27
CA LEU A 117 8.31 -17.54 -11.42
C LEU A 117 8.83 -16.10 -11.26
N ALA A 118 9.74 -15.86 -10.31
CA ALA A 118 10.33 -14.55 -10.11
C ALA A 118 11.02 -14.06 -11.39
N SER A 119 11.83 -14.91 -12.03
CA SER A 119 12.51 -14.58 -13.29
C SER A 119 11.52 -14.36 -14.45
N GLN A 120 10.48 -15.17 -14.57
CA GLN A 120 9.46 -14.99 -15.60
C GLN A 120 8.65 -13.71 -15.38
N LEU A 121 8.32 -13.39 -14.13
CA LEU A 121 7.60 -12.17 -13.76
C LEU A 121 8.47 -10.93 -14.04
N GLU A 122 9.76 -10.97 -13.70
CA GLU A 122 10.68 -9.89 -13.99
C GLU A 122 10.77 -9.62 -15.50
N GLN A 123 10.93 -10.67 -16.31
CA GLN A 123 10.93 -10.54 -17.76
C GLN A 123 9.62 -9.97 -18.30
N ALA A 124 8.48 -10.41 -17.79
CA ALA A 124 7.18 -9.88 -18.20
C ALA A 124 7.05 -8.39 -17.87
N LEU A 125 7.46 -7.96 -16.68
CA LEU A 125 7.41 -6.55 -16.29
C LEU A 125 8.35 -5.69 -17.16
N ILE A 126 9.53 -6.19 -17.49
CA ILE A 126 10.46 -5.52 -18.42
C ILE A 126 9.83 -5.40 -19.82
N GLN A 127 9.16 -6.45 -20.32
CA GLN A 127 8.44 -6.40 -21.61
C GLN A 127 7.30 -5.38 -21.62
N HIS A 128 6.72 -5.09 -20.46
CA HIS A 128 5.73 -4.01 -20.29
C HIS A 128 6.35 -2.60 -20.16
N GLY A 129 7.67 -2.48 -20.30
CA GLY A 129 8.37 -1.19 -20.26
C GLY A 129 8.72 -0.71 -18.87
N PHE A 130 8.79 -1.60 -17.88
CA PHE A 130 9.20 -1.29 -16.51
C PHE A 130 10.66 -1.66 -16.29
N SER A 131 11.37 -0.86 -15.49
CA SER A 131 12.79 -1.08 -15.22
C SER A 131 13.00 -1.67 -13.83
N PRO A 132 13.79 -2.76 -13.69
CA PRO A 132 14.12 -3.31 -12.39
C PRO A 132 15.00 -2.33 -11.60
N SER A 133 14.75 -2.20 -10.30
CA SER A 133 15.54 -1.33 -9.42
C SER A 133 15.83 -2.02 -8.09
N PRO A 134 16.85 -1.59 -7.34
CA PRO A 134 17.02 -2.01 -5.96
C PRO A 134 15.81 -1.62 -5.09
N PRO A 135 15.56 -2.31 -3.96
CA PRO A 135 14.48 -1.97 -3.04
C PRO A 135 14.88 -0.74 -2.19
N ASP A 136 15.06 0.38 -2.84
CA ASP A 136 15.38 1.67 -2.24
C ASP A 136 14.26 2.70 -2.53
N ARG A 137 14.48 3.96 -2.19
CA ARG A 137 13.49 5.03 -2.40
C ARG A 137 13.14 5.29 -3.88
N ARG A 138 13.89 4.73 -4.82
CA ARG A 138 13.63 4.83 -6.26
C ARG A 138 12.69 3.74 -6.73
N CYS A 139 12.52 2.67 -5.95
CA CYS A 139 11.57 1.61 -6.26
C CYS A 139 10.14 2.13 -6.09
N GLN A 140 9.40 2.21 -7.18
CA GLN A 140 8.03 2.72 -7.19
C GLN A 140 7.01 1.63 -6.88
N LEU A 141 7.30 0.37 -7.20
CA LEU A 141 6.45 -0.77 -6.90
C LEU A 141 7.29 -1.96 -6.42
N LEU A 142 7.09 -2.39 -5.19
CA LEU A 142 7.65 -3.61 -4.65
C LEU A 142 6.68 -4.77 -4.88
N VAL A 143 7.18 -5.90 -5.38
CA VAL A 143 6.38 -7.11 -5.59
C VAL A 143 6.91 -8.22 -4.66
N PRO A 144 6.38 -8.34 -3.43
CA PRO A 144 6.72 -9.44 -2.54
C PRO A 144 6.17 -10.75 -3.13
N LEU A 145 7.07 -11.68 -3.42
CA LEU A 145 6.74 -12.99 -3.94
C LEU A 145 6.98 -14.05 -2.87
N GLY A 146 5.98 -14.86 -2.60
CA GLY A 146 6.07 -15.89 -1.58
C GLY A 146 4.95 -16.89 -1.63
N SER A 147 4.68 -17.52 -0.48
CA SER A 147 3.67 -18.57 -0.36
C SER A 147 2.70 -18.33 0.77
N GLN A 148 1.47 -18.77 0.56
CA GLN A 148 0.35 -18.84 1.51
C GLN A 148 -0.05 -17.50 2.13
N VAL A 149 0.83 -16.86 2.91
CA VAL A 149 0.54 -15.65 3.70
C VAL A 149 1.75 -14.71 3.63
N LEU A 150 1.49 -13.41 3.50
CA LEU A 150 2.56 -12.42 3.66
C LEU A 150 2.93 -12.31 5.16
N PRO A 151 4.21 -12.53 5.53
CA PRO A 151 4.62 -12.39 6.92
C PRO A 151 4.26 -11.00 7.48
N PRO A 152 3.60 -10.89 8.64
CA PRO A 152 3.19 -9.60 9.21
C PRO A 152 4.36 -8.63 9.40
N ARG A 153 5.55 -9.15 9.70
CA ARG A 153 6.78 -8.34 9.83
C ARG A 153 7.18 -7.68 8.51
N LEU A 154 7.02 -8.38 7.38
CA LEU A 154 7.32 -7.81 6.06
C LEU A 154 6.28 -6.75 5.68
N ASN A 155 5.00 -7.03 5.91
CA ASN A 155 3.95 -6.03 5.69
C ASN A 155 4.21 -4.75 6.49
N SER A 156 4.52 -4.87 7.78
CA SER A 156 4.86 -3.73 8.64
C SER A 156 6.11 -3.00 8.16
N TYR A 157 7.14 -3.73 7.75
CA TYR A 157 8.37 -3.15 7.21
C TYR A 157 8.12 -2.34 5.95
N PHE A 158 7.35 -2.87 4.99
CA PHE A 158 7.04 -2.16 3.74
C PHE A 158 6.23 -0.89 4.00
N LEU A 159 5.28 -0.94 4.92
CA LEU A 159 4.51 0.23 5.35
C LEU A 159 5.41 1.29 6.01
N GLN A 160 6.30 0.89 6.92
CA GLN A 160 7.23 1.80 7.60
C GLN A 160 8.22 2.46 6.65
N GLN A 161 8.69 1.73 5.63
CA GLN A 161 9.58 2.25 4.60
C GLN A 161 8.84 3.04 3.51
N ASN A 162 7.51 3.13 3.59
CA ASN A 162 6.64 3.82 2.62
C ASN A 162 6.74 3.24 1.20
N PHE A 163 6.93 1.93 1.06
CA PHE A 163 6.88 1.25 -0.23
C PHE A 163 5.43 1.07 -0.69
N ASN A 164 5.17 1.33 -1.98
CA ASN A 164 3.99 0.78 -2.63
C ASN A 164 4.27 -0.69 -2.93
N PHE A 165 3.37 -1.59 -2.58
CA PHE A 165 3.64 -3.01 -2.78
C PHE A 165 2.41 -3.82 -3.20
N LEU A 166 2.69 -4.84 -4.00
CA LEU A 166 1.71 -5.79 -4.53
C LEU A 166 2.14 -7.21 -4.16
N PRO A 167 1.65 -7.80 -3.07
CA PRO A 167 1.97 -9.18 -2.73
C PRO A 167 1.45 -10.16 -3.78
N VAL A 168 2.27 -11.16 -4.09
CA VAL A 168 1.95 -12.26 -4.99
C VAL A 168 2.26 -13.56 -4.27
N LEU A 169 1.22 -14.27 -3.83
CA LEU A 169 1.33 -15.39 -2.92
C LEU A 169 0.83 -16.67 -3.59
N ALA A 170 1.73 -17.64 -3.74
CA ALA A 170 1.35 -18.98 -4.17
C ALA A 170 0.44 -19.64 -3.13
N ARG A 171 -0.63 -20.25 -3.57
CA ARG A 171 -1.57 -21.04 -2.77
C ARG A 171 -1.62 -22.46 -3.28
N ASP A 172 -2.16 -23.38 -2.50
CA ASP A 172 -2.38 -24.75 -2.96
C ASP A 172 -3.33 -24.78 -4.18
N GLY A 173 -2.75 -25.00 -5.35
CA GLY A 173 -3.47 -25.00 -6.63
C GLY A 173 -3.86 -23.64 -7.19
N GLY A 174 -3.31 -22.51 -6.66
CA GLY A 174 -3.68 -21.18 -7.14
C GLY A 174 -2.78 -20.06 -6.68
N TRP A 175 -3.30 -18.84 -6.74
CA TRP A 175 -2.58 -17.61 -6.39
C TRP A 175 -3.49 -16.60 -5.71
N LEU A 176 -2.90 -15.84 -4.78
CA LEU A 176 -3.45 -14.61 -4.23
C LEU A 176 -2.58 -13.44 -4.69
N ILE A 177 -3.16 -12.48 -5.38
CA ILE A 177 -2.50 -11.25 -5.84
C ILE A 177 -3.11 -10.06 -5.10
N GLY A 178 -2.30 -9.26 -4.45
CA GLY A 178 -2.74 -8.11 -3.68
C GLY A 178 -3.04 -8.40 -2.20
N PRO A 179 -3.59 -7.40 -1.48
CA PRO A 179 -4.04 -6.10 -1.99
C PRO A 179 -2.90 -5.21 -2.49
N LEU A 180 -3.13 -4.45 -3.58
CA LEU A 180 -2.20 -3.41 -3.97
C LEU A 180 -2.24 -2.30 -2.92
N THR A 181 -1.14 -2.16 -2.22
CA THR A 181 -1.02 -1.27 -1.07
C THR A 181 -0.19 -0.05 -1.41
N VAL A 182 -0.80 1.12 -1.24
CA VAL A 182 -0.13 2.42 -1.19
C VAL A 182 -0.26 2.90 0.24
N PRO A 183 0.84 3.04 1.00
CA PRO A 183 0.79 3.39 2.41
C PRO A 183 -0.02 4.66 2.65
N GLY A 184 -0.98 4.57 3.60
CA GLY A 184 -1.89 5.66 3.94
C GLY A 184 -3.00 5.96 2.94
N LEU A 185 -2.99 5.37 1.75
CA LEU A 185 -4.02 5.58 0.73
C LEU A 185 -4.91 4.34 0.55
N SER A 186 -4.33 3.15 0.62
CA SER A 186 -5.08 1.91 0.41
C SER A 186 -4.84 0.88 1.53
N GLN A 187 -5.70 -0.13 1.59
CA GLN A 187 -5.68 -1.19 2.57
C GLN A 187 -4.51 -2.14 2.29
N CYS A 188 -3.95 -2.72 3.36
CA CYS A 188 -2.82 -3.62 3.29
C CYS A 188 -3.20 -5.08 3.60
N SER A 189 -2.24 -6.00 3.49
CA SER A 189 -2.45 -7.41 3.79
C SER A 189 -2.89 -7.67 5.23
N THR A 190 -2.50 -6.82 6.20
CA THR A 190 -2.98 -6.92 7.58
C THR A 190 -4.48 -6.66 7.67
N CYS A 191 -5.06 -5.75 6.88
CA CYS A 191 -6.51 -5.57 6.83
C CYS A 191 -7.20 -6.86 6.38
N LEU A 192 -6.66 -7.54 5.35
CA LEU A 192 -7.19 -8.81 4.86
C LEU A 192 -7.13 -9.90 5.95
N ASP A 193 -6.01 -9.99 6.67
CA ASP A 193 -5.85 -10.99 7.73
C ASP A 193 -6.74 -10.70 8.95
N LEU A 194 -6.99 -9.44 9.28
CA LEU A 194 -7.93 -9.06 10.34
C LEU A 194 -9.38 -9.44 9.96
N TYR A 195 -9.81 -9.17 8.74
CA TYR A 195 -11.13 -9.63 8.26
C TYR A 195 -11.25 -11.15 8.25
N ARG A 196 -10.17 -11.87 7.89
CA ARG A 196 -10.14 -13.33 7.99
C ARG A 196 -10.24 -13.81 9.43
N SER A 197 -9.61 -13.09 10.37
CA SER A 197 -9.69 -13.41 11.80
C SER A 197 -11.08 -13.13 12.39
N GLU A 198 -11.79 -12.13 11.89
CA GLU A 198 -13.20 -11.88 12.27
C GLU A 198 -14.12 -12.99 11.73
N ALA A 199 -13.87 -13.47 10.51
CA ALA A 199 -14.64 -14.55 9.90
C ALA A 199 -14.31 -15.93 10.52
N ASP A 200 -13.05 -16.14 10.88
CA ASP A 200 -12.57 -17.36 11.51
C ASP A 200 -11.54 -17.03 12.62
N PRO A 201 -11.92 -17.12 13.89
CA PRO A 201 -11.01 -16.84 15.03
C PRO A 201 -9.77 -17.74 15.07
N ALA A 202 -9.76 -18.87 14.36
CA ALA A 202 -8.60 -19.75 14.24
C ALA A 202 -7.57 -19.24 13.22
N TRP A 203 -7.92 -18.23 12.38
CA TRP A 203 -7.06 -17.72 11.32
C TRP A 203 -5.64 -17.38 11.77
N PRO A 204 -5.38 -16.68 12.89
CA PRO A 204 -4.01 -16.37 13.32
C PRO A 204 -3.15 -17.62 13.54
N THR A 205 -3.75 -18.69 14.10
CA THR A 205 -3.07 -19.97 14.30
C THR A 205 -2.81 -20.67 12.98
N LEU A 206 -3.78 -20.67 12.07
CA LEU A 206 -3.65 -21.24 10.72
C LEU A 206 -2.60 -20.48 9.91
N ALA A 207 -2.64 -19.16 9.91
CA ALA A 207 -1.68 -18.31 9.21
C ALA A 207 -0.24 -18.56 9.67
N THR A 208 -0.03 -18.77 11.00
CA THR A 208 1.29 -19.11 11.54
C THR A 208 1.81 -20.45 11.02
N GLN A 209 0.94 -21.46 10.89
CA GLN A 209 1.30 -22.75 10.33
C GLN A 209 1.58 -22.65 8.82
N LEU A 210 0.76 -21.89 8.08
CA LEU A 210 0.90 -21.67 6.66
C LEU A 210 2.22 -20.96 6.28
N LEU A 211 2.76 -20.12 7.16
CA LEU A 211 4.06 -19.48 6.94
C LEU A 211 5.22 -20.48 6.84
N CYS A 212 5.07 -21.65 7.43
CA CYS A 212 6.10 -22.68 7.48
C CYS A 212 5.84 -23.84 6.50
N GLN A 213 4.71 -23.82 5.77
CA GLN A 213 4.35 -24.93 4.88
C GLN A 213 4.78 -24.65 3.44
N PRO A 214 5.36 -25.64 2.76
CA PRO A 214 5.61 -25.54 1.33
C PRO A 214 4.27 -25.56 0.58
N VAL A 215 4.25 -24.89 -0.57
CA VAL A 215 3.10 -24.87 -1.47
C VAL A 215 3.33 -25.84 -2.60
N ALA A 216 2.31 -26.58 -3.00
CA ALA A 216 2.36 -27.40 -4.20
C ALA A 216 2.59 -26.53 -5.44
N ALA A 217 3.46 -26.98 -6.33
CA ALA A 217 3.75 -26.26 -7.57
C ALA A 217 2.47 -26.12 -8.40
N SER A 218 2.17 -24.92 -8.84
CA SER A 218 1.08 -24.66 -9.78
C SER A 218 1.48 -25.09 -11.19
N SER A 219 0.50 -25.40 -12.05
CA SER A 219 0.77 -25.67 -13.45
C SER A 219 1.32 -24.41 -14.15
N GLN A 220 2.08 -24.61 -15.23
CA GLN A 220 2.66 -23.50 -16.00
C GLN A 220 1.59 -22.53 -16.52
N SER A 221 0.40 -23.03 -16.90
CA SER A 221 -0.70 -22.19 -17.37
C SER A 221 -1.21 -21.25 -16.26
N VAL A 222 -1.33 -21.73 -15.04
CA VAL A 222 -1.76 -20.95 -13.87
C VAL A 222 -0.69 -19.93 -13.48
N ALA A 223 0.59 -20.30 -13.54
CA ALA A 223 1.71 -19.39 -13.32
C ALA A 223 1.75 -18.26 -14.37
N THR A 224 1.57 -18.60 -15.66
CA THR A 224 1.48 -17.60 -16.74
C THR A 224 0.29 -16.67 -16.55
N HIS A 225 -0.84 -17.17 -16.11
CA HIS A 225 -2.01 -16.36 -15.80
C HIS A 225 -1.72 -15.38 -14.67
N CYS A 226 -1.07 -15.83 -13.59
CA CYS A 226 -0.60 -14.98 -12.50
C CYS A 226 0.29 -13.84 -13.01
N ILE A 227 1.31 -14.16 -13.81
CA ILE A 227 2.25 -13.20 -14.38
C ILE A 227 1.51 -12.12 -15.17
N ASN A 228 0.57 -12.51 -16.05
CA ASN A 228 -0.19 -11.58 -16.87
C ASN A 228 -1.05 -10.63 -16.02
N ILE A 229 -1.69 -11.15 -14.96
CA ILE A 229 -2.46 -10.31 -14.03
C ILE A 229 -1.55 -9.32 -13.31
N VAL A 230 -0.42 -9.76 -12.78
CA VAL A 230 0.52 -8.88 -12.07
C VAL A 230 1.03 -7.78 -12.99
N ALA A 231 1.41 -8.11 -14.23
CA ALA A 231 1.84 -7.13 -15.23
C ALA A 231 0.74 -6.12 -15.55
N GLN A 232 -0.51 -6.57 -15.65
CA GLN A 232 -1.66 -5.69 -15.89
C GLN A 232 -1.97 -4.78 -14.70
N VAL A 233 -1.88 -5.31 -13.47
CA VAL A 233 -2.03 -4.52 -12.23
C VAL A 233 -0.94 -3.45 -12.14
N ALA A 234 0.32 -3.81 -12.41
CA ALA A 234 1.44 -2.88 -12.45
C ALA A 234 1.23 -1.79 -13.51
N SER A 235 0.82 -2.17 -14.72
CA SER A 235 0.52 -1.21 -15.80
C SER A 235 -0.60 -0.24 -15.42
N SER A 236 -1.64 -0.74 -14.78
CA SER A 236 -2.76 0.06 -14.27
C SER A 236 -2.28 1.02 -13.17
N PHE A 237 -1.45 0.55 -12.24
CA PHE A 237 -0.86 1.37 -11.18
C PHE A 237 0.02 2.49 -11.75
N PHE A 238 0.93 2.17 -12.65
CA PHE A 238 1.83 3.15 -13.27
C PHE A 238 1.11 4.14 -14.19
N SER A 239 -0.04 3.78 -14.73
CA SER A 239 -0.91 4.72 -15.45
C SER A 239 -1.72 5.65 -14.54
N GLY A 240 -1.57 5.53 -13.21
CA GLY A 240 -2.30 6.32 -12.22
C GLY A 240 -3.73 5.88 -11.96
N SER A 241 -4.11 4.67 -12.36
CA SER A 241 -5.45 4.13 -12.10
C SER A 241 -5.58 3.67 -10.64
N GLU A 242 -6.65 4.09 -9.98
CA GLU A 242 -6.97 3.69 -8.61
C GLU A 242 -7.72 2.35 -8.53
N HIS A 243 -8.01 1.73 -9.67
CA HIS A 243 -8.88 0.53 -9.74
C HIS A 243 -8.40 -0.62 -8.86
N TRP A 244 -7.08 -0.81 -8.76
CA TRP A 244 -6.48 -1.90 -8.01
C TRP A 244 -6.09 -1.55 -6.57
N LEU A 245 -6.23 -0.31 -6.15
CA LEU A 245 -5.88 0.10 -4.80
C LEU A 245 -6.74 -0.62 -3.75
N GLY A 246 -6.08 -1.29 -2.82
CA GLY A 246 -6.74 -2.10 -1.79
C GLY A 246 -7.51 -3.32 -2.31
N ARG A 247 -7.39 -3.63 -3.59
CA ARG A 247 -8.03 -4.80 -4.22
C ARG A 247 -7.10 -5.99 -4.17
N TYR A 248 -7.67 -7.15 -3.85
CA TYR A 248 -7.01 -8.44 -4.04
C TYR A 248 -7.80 -9.33 -5.00
N LEU A 249 -7.12 -10.28 -5.58
CA LEU A 249 -7.65 -11.32 -6.46
C LEU A 249 -7.11 -12.67 -6.00
N GLU A 250 -8.01 -13.66 -5.87
CA GLU A 250 -7.67 -15.05 -5.58
C GLU A 250 -8.24 -15.93 -6.67
N PHE A 251 -7.43 -16.81 -7.25
CA PHE A 251 -7.83 -17.74 -8.29
C PHE A 251 -7.08 -19.06 -8.16
N SER A 252 -7.64 -20.11 -8.79
CA SER A 252 -7.07 -21.46 -8.76
C SER A 252 -7.00 -22.06 -10.16
N GLN A 253 -6.35 -23.22 -10.28
CA GLN A 253 -6.33 -23.97 -11.55
C GLN A 253 -7.69 -24.47 -12.00
N THR A 254 -8.65 -24.59 -11.10
CA THR A 254 -10.04 -24.98 -11.39
C THR A 254 -10.95 -23.80 -11.64
N ASP A 255 -10.54 -22.60 -11.21
CA ASP A 255 -11.28 -21.35 -11.42
C ASP A 255 -10.28 -20.22 -11.71
N LEU A 256 -9.98 -20.01 -12.99
CA LEU A 256 -9.08 -18.97 -13.47
C LEU A 256 -9.72 -17.57 -13.47
N VAL A 257 -11.03 -17.44 -13.38
CA VAL A 257 -11.71 -16.16 -13.22
C VAL A 257 -11.49 -15.63 -11.81
N GLY A 258 -11.59 -16.52 -10.84
CA GLY A 258 -11.30 -16.24 -9.46
C GLY A 258 -12.27 -15.27 -8.79
N PHE A 259 -11.93 -14.90 -7.57
CA PHE A 259 -12.66 -13.96 -6.74
C PHE A 259 -11.84 -12.68 -6.53
N SER A 260 -12.43 -11.52 -6.81
CA SER A 260 -11.78 -10.23 -6.62
C SER A 260 -12.64 -9.31 -5.75
N GLN A 261 -12.00 -8.68 -4.75
CA GLN A 261 -12.67 -7.78 -3.84
C GLN A 261 -11.78 -6.58 -3.49
N VAL A 262 -12.40 -5.41 -3.34
CA VAL A 262 -11.77 -4.24 -2.70
C VAL A 262 -12.00 -4.33 -1.21
N LEU A 263 -10.92 -4.24 -0.43
CA LEU A 263 -11.01 -4.21 1.02
C LEU A 263 -11.51 -2.85 1.51
N SER A 264 -12.28 -2.85 2.59
CA SER A 264 -12.49 -1.65 3.40
C SER A 264 -11.33 -1.48 4.39
N PRO A 265 -11.02 -0.27 4.86
CA PRO A 265 -10.08 -0.08 5.95
C PRO A 265 -10.57 -0.83 7.19
N HIS A 266 -9.72 -1.71 7.75
CA HIS A 266 -10.08 -2.39 8.99
C HIS A 266 -9.88 -1.44 10.18
N PRO A 267 -10.84 -1.33 11.13
CA PRO A 267 -10.74 -0.39 12.26
C PRO A 267 -9.50 -0.59 13.12
N GLU A 268 -9.08 -1.83 13.31
CA GLU A 268 -7.92 -2.19 14.13
C GLU A 268 -6.60 -2.16 13.35
N CYS A 269 -6.62 -1.86 12.04
CA CYS A 269 -5.41 -1.80 11.25
C CYS A 269 -4.81 -0.39 11.23
N GLY A 270 -3.56 -0.27 11.65
CA GLY A 270 -2.82 1.01 11.65
C GLY A 270 -2.32 1.48 10.27
N CYS A 271 -2.60 0.76 9.16
CA CYS A 271 -2.01 1.09 7.85
C CYS A 271 -2.42 2.48 7.32
N GLY A 272 -3.61 2.98 7.69
CA GLY A 272 -4.05 4.34 7.36
C GLY A 272 -3.47 5.43 8.27
N GLY A 273 -2.85 5.04 9.39
CA GLY A 273 -2.30 5.96 10.40
C GLY A 273 -0.80 6.28 10.24
N LEU A 274 -0.09 5.52 9.40
CA LEU A 274 1.38 5.58 9.30
C LEU A 274 1.94 6.86 8.65
N GLN A 275 1.11 7.69 8.05
CA GLN A 275 1.55 8.94 7.41
C GLN A 275 1.90 10.08 8.39
N LEU A 276 1.72 9.88 9.70
CA LEU A 276 2.02 10.89 10.72
C LEU A 276 3.44 10.81 11.28
N LEU A 277 4.18 9.75 10.95
CA LEU A 277 5.56 9.66 11.38
C LEU A 277 6.44 10.38 10.37
N GLU A 278 7.18 11.39 10.82
CA GLU A 278 8.33 11.91 10.07
C GLU A 278 9.16 10.74 9.54
N PRO A 279 9.79 10.87 8.35
CA PRO A 279 10.59 9.78 7.80
C PRO A 279 11.61 9.36 8.86
N ILE A 280 11.33 8.22 9.50
CA ILE A 280 12.28 7.58 10.41
C ILE A 280 13.55 7.42 9.58
N ARG A 281 14.65 8.01 10.06
CA ARG A 281 15.97 7.84 9.45
C ARG A 281 16.16 6.36 9.13
N PRO A 282 16.64 6.00 7.93
CA PRO A 282 16.76 4.61 7.54
C PRO A 282 17.54 3.86 8.61
N VAL A 283 16.86 2.98 9.31
CA VAL A 283 17.55 1.94 10.08
C VAL A 283 18.34 1.15 9.04
N ALA A 284 19.64 1.08 9.22
CA ALA A 284 20.53 0.32 8.34
C ALA A 284 19.87 -1.02 8.02
N ALA A 285 19.84 -1.36 6.73
CA ALA A 285 19.28 -2.62 6.26
C ALA A 285 19.72 -3.75 7.20
N PRO A 286 18.82 -4.61 7.67
CA PRO A 286 19.23 -5.74 8.50
C PRO A 286 20.34 -6.44 7.74
N LYS A 287 21.52 -6.52 8.36
CA LYS A 287 22.62 -7.34 7.86
C LYS A 287 22.00 -8.67 7.46
N LYS A 288 22.31 -9.14 6.23
CA LYS A 288 21.95 -10.48 5.76
C LYS A 288 21.91 -11.38 6.99
N LEU A 289 20.75 -11.96 7.29
CA LEU A 289 20.74 -13.14 8.14
C LEU A 289 21.59 -14.16 7.39
N GLU A 290 22.85 -14.23 7.78
CA GLU A 290 23.70 -15.36 7.41
C GLU A 290 22.98 -16.61 7.94
N ALA A 291 22.50 -17.39 6.99
CA ALA A 291 22.05 -18.75 7.24
C ALA A 291 23.29 -19.59 7.59
N THR A 292 23.79 -19.41 8.81
CA THR A 292 24.87 -20.21 9.38
C THR A 292 24.73 -20.23 10.88
N GLN A 293 23.69 -20.90 11.34
CA GLN A 293 23.78 -21.71 12.54
C GLN A 293 23.21 -23.06 12.17
N THR A 294 24.06 -23.82 11.53
CA THR A 294 24.01 -25.28 11.45
C THR A 294 23.65 -25.81 12.84
N LEU A 295 22.63 -26.65 12.85
CA LEU A 295 22.32 -27.57 13.93
C LEU A 295 23.59 -28.36 14.32
N GLU A 296 24.39 -27.88 15.24
CA GLU A 296 25.26 -28.67 16.09
C GLU A 296 24.61 -28.85 17.44
N ALA A 297 23.53 -29.64 17.51
CA ALA A 297 22.94 -30.10 18.72
C ALA A 297 22.27 -31.46 18.52
N SER A 298 23.03 -32.43 18.07
CA SER A 298 22.64 -33.85 18.17
C SER A 298 23.85 -34.76 18.28
N LYS A 299 24.72 -34.48 19.25
CA LYS A 299 25.66 -35.46 19.78
C LYS A 299 25.57 -35.39 21.29
N GLY A 300 24.82 -36.31 21.87
CA GLY A 300 24.75 -36.48 23.31
C GLY A 300 23.44 -37.07 23.81
N LEU A 301 22.89 -38.08 23.14
CA LEU A 301 21.95 -38.99 23.81
C LEU A 301 22.60 -40.37 23.84
N GLU A 302 23.35 -40.61 24.91
CA GLU A 302 23.77 -41.95 25.31
C GLU A 302 22.53 -42.78 25.62
N THR A 303 22.42 -43.91 24.95
CA THR A 303 21.43 -44.93 25.24
C THR A 303 21.75 -45.61 26.59
N PRO A 304 20.81 -45.71 27.52
CA PRO A 304 20.98 -46.57 28.72
C PRO A 304 20.91 -48.03 28.29
N GLY A 305 21.87 -48.79 28.79
CA GLY A 305 22.10 -50.20 28.48
C GLY A 305 20.92 -51.13 28.73
N ALA A 306 20.85 -52.14 27.87
CA ALA A 306 20.02 -53.32 28.04
C ALA A 306 20.43 -54.07 29.30
N VAL A 307 19.48 -54.27 30.23
CA VAL A 307 19.59 -55.23 31.32
C VAL A 307 18.96 -56.54 30.81
N ALA A 308 19.80 -57.55 30.71
CA ALA A 308 19.39 -58.93 30.47
C ALA A 308 18.80 -59.51 31.78
N ALA A 309 17.65 -60.14 31.70
CA ALA A 309 17.21 -61.35 32.37
C ALA A 309 15.90 -61.82 31.72
#